data_1387055165d05dfdc02a6d359dea5411
#
_entry.id   1387055165d05dfdc02a6d359dea5411
#
_cell.length_a   1.000
_cell.length_b   1.000
_cell.length_c   1.000
_cell.angle_alpha   90.00
_cell.angle_beta   90.00
_cell.angle_gamma   90.00
#
_symmetry.space_group_name_H-M   'P 1'
#
loop_
_entity.id
_entity.type
_entity.pdbx_description
1 polymer ?
#
loop_
_entity_poly.entity_id
_entity_poly.type
_entity_poly.pdbx_seq_one_letter_code
_entity_poly.pdbx_strand_id
1 'polypeptide(L)'
;MNMPLSTSVPALRPGYRMQWEPVQDCHVLLYPEGMVKLNDSAAEVLKRVDGQRSVGEIIAELQTCFPSAAELDADVLAFIGDAHEQHWIRFR
;
A
#
# COMPACT_ATOMS: atom_id res chain seq x y z
N MET A 1 -14.79 -2.60 12.97
CA MET A 1 -13.78 -2.44 11.93
C MET A 1 -12.43 -2.82 12.48
N ASN A 2 -11.71 -3.66 11.75
CA ASN A 2 -10.41 -4.13 12.21
C ASN A 2 -9.30 -3.26 11.64
N MET A 3 -8.53 -2.65 12.53
CA MET A 3 -7.30 -1.97 12.12
C MET A 3 -6.22 -3.01 11.87
N PRO A 4 -5.41 -2.85 10.82
CA PRO A 4 -4.29 -3.76 10.63
C PRO A 4 -3.30 -3.64 11.78
N LEU A 5 -2.75 -4.76 12.20
CA LEU A 5 -1.72 -4.80 13.24
C LEU A 5 -0.36 -4.59 12.62
N SER A 6 0.56 -4.01 13.39
CA SER A 6 1.93 -3.79 12.91
C SER A 6 2.63 -5.10 12.51
N THR A 7 2.19 -6.22 13.07
CA THR A 7 2.72 -7.55 12.73
C THR A 7 2.04 -8.19 11.54
N SER A 8 0.95 -7.62 11.05
CA SER A 8 0.26 -8.13 9.88
C SER A 8 1.13 -7.97 8.63
N VAL A 9 1.09 -8.96 7.74
CA VAL A 9 1.89 -8.96 6.52
C VAL A 9 0.96 -8.83 5.32
N PRO A 10 0.87 -7.63 4.71
CA PRO A 10 -0.03 -7.44 3.58
C PRO A 10 0.57 -7.96 2.28
N ALA A 11 -0.30 -8.42 1.40
CA ALA A 11 0.07 -8.85 0.06
C ALA A 11 -1.04 -8.44 -0.91
N LEU A 12 -0.67 -8.11 -2.14
CA LEU A 12 -1.68 -7.87 -3.17
C LEU A 12 -2.46 -9.15 -3.42
N ARG A 13 -3.76 -9.03 -3.64
CA ARG A 13 -4.59 -10.18 -3.96
C ARG A 13 -4.23 -10.71 -5.36
N PRO A 14 -4.46 -12.00 -5.61
CA PRO A 14 -4.22 -12.56 -6.95
C PRO A 14 -4.95 -11.75 -8.02
N GLY A 15 -4.26 -11.47 -9.12
CA GLY A 15 -4.82 -10.67 -10.20
C GLY A 15 -4.65 -9.17 -10.05
N TYR A 16 -4.12 -8.72 -8.91
CA TYR A 16 -3.83 -7.30 -8.68
C TYR A 16 -2.34 -7.05 -8.81
N ARG A 17 -1.97 -5.99 -9.51
CA ARG A 17 -0.56 -5.60 -9.60
C ARG A 17 -0.43 -4.10 -9.78
N MET A 18 0.68 -3.55 -9.30
CA MET A 18 0.99 -2.15 -9.48
C MET A 18 1.92 -1.97 -10.68
N GLN A 19 1.69 -0.91 -11.45
CA GLN A 19 2.45 -0.63 -12.64
C GLN A 19 2.65 0.87 -12.80
N TRP A 20 3.81 1.27 -13.28
CA TRP A 20 4.03 2.66 -13.69
C TRP A 20 3.36 2.90 -15.04
N GLU A 21 2.60 3.99 -15.13
CA GLU A 21 1.91 4.35 -16.37
C GLU A 21 2.49 5.65 -16.92
N PRO A 22 3.35 5.59 -17.96
CA PRO A 22 4.04 6.77 -18.45
C PRO A 22 3.12 7.84 -19.03
N VAL A 23 2.05 7.44 -19.70
CA VAL A 23 1.10 8.38 -20.31
C VAL A 23 0.41 9.20 -19.24
N GLN A 24 0.07 8.59 -18.12
CA GLN A 24 -0.61 9.24 -17.01
C GLN A 24 0.37 9.86 -16.01
N ASP A 25 1.65 9.55 -16.15
CA ASP A 25 2.71 10.02 -15.25
C ASP A 25 2.40 9.67 -13.78
N CYS A 26 1.92 8.46 -13.55
CA CYS A 26 1.62 7.99 -12.21
C CYS A 26 1.64 6.46 -12.15
N HIS A 27 1.68 5.93 -10.93
CA HIS A 27 1.46 4.51 -10.74
C HIS A 27 -0.03 4.20 -10.77
N VAL A 28 -0.37 3.01 -11.23
CA VAL A 28 -1.75 2.51 -11.24
C VAL A 28 -1.78 1.12 -10.60
N LEU A 29 -2.91 0.79 -10.03
CA LEU A 29 -3.19 -0.56 -9.58
C LEU A 29 -4.10 -1.20 -10.63
N LEU A 30 -3.61 -2.27 -11.25
CA LEU A 30 -4.35 -3.03 -12.27
C LEU A 30 -5.03 -4.23 -11.63
N TYR A 31 -6.27 -4.46 -12.02
CA TYR A 31 -7.02 -5.64 -11.57
C TYR A 31 -8.00 -6.06 -12.68
N PRO A 32 -8.62 -7.25 -12.57
CA PRO A 32 -9.41 -7.78 -13.69
C PRO A 32 -10.51 -6.86 -14.20
N GLU A 33 -11.15 -6.08 -13.31
CA GLU A 33 -12.25 -5.20 -13.68
C GLU A 33 -11.83 -3.79 -14.11
N GLY A 34 -10.53 -3.46 -14.02
CA GLY A 34 -10.10 -2.13 -14.40
C GLY A 34 -8.79 -1.70 -13.76
N MET A 35 -8.67 -0.39 -13.52
CA MET A 35 -7.49 0.14 -12.87
C MET A 35 -7.85 1.36 -12.01
N VAL A 36 -6.99 1.62 -11.03
CA VAL A 36 -7.09 2.77 -10.13
C VAL A 36 -5.80 3.56 -10.23
N LYS A 37 -5.90 4.87 -10.42
CA LYS A 37 -4.73 5.74 -10.33
C LYS A 37 -4.34 5.91 -8.86
N LEU A 38 -3.05 5.84 -8.59
CA LEU A 38 -2.51 5.98 -7.26
C LEU A 38 -1.80 7.33 -7.14
N ASN A 39 -2.04 8.04 -6.05
CA ASN A 39 -1.22 9.20 -5.76
C ASN A 39 0.15 8.73 -5.25
N ASP A 40 1.09 9.66 -5.08
CA ASP A 40 2.45 9.31 -4.70
C ASP A 40 2.51 8.58 -3.38
N SER A 41 1.72 9.00 -2.40
CA SER A 41 1.70 8.37 -1.08
C SER A 41 1.21 6.93 -1.15
N ALA A 42 0.13 6.70 -1.88
CA ALA A 42 -0.42 5.35 -2.06
C ALA A 42 0.57 4.44 -2.77
N ALA A 43 1.23 4.96 -3.81
CA ALA A 43 2.22 4.19 -4.56
C ALA A 43 3.40 3.80 -3.66
N GLU A 44 3.86 4.71 -2.79
CA GLU A 44 4.97 4.41 -1.90
C GLU A 44 4.64 3.29 -0.92
N VAL A 45 3.41 3.24 -0.43
CA VAL A 45 2.98 2.15 0.44
C VAL A 45 2.87 0.84 -0.35
N LEU A 46 2.17 0.86 -1.47
CA LEU A 46 1.92 -0.36 -2.24
C LEU A 46 3.18 -0.98 -2.84
N LYS A 47 4.20 -0.17 -3.15
CA LYS A 47 5.50 -0.69 -3.59
C LYS A 47 6.10 -1.66 -2.60
N ARG A 48 5.77 -1.51 -1.32
CA ARG A 48 6.35 -2.28 -0.23
C ARG A 48 5.45 -3.42 0.23
N VAL A 49 4.28 -3.54 -0.38
CA VAL A 49 3.33 -4.62 -0.08
C VAL A 49 3.71 -5.83 -0.91
N ASP A 50 4.56 -6.69 -0.36
CA ASP A 50 5.18 -7.80 -1.09
C ASP A 50 4.88 -9.18 -0.49
N GLY A 51 4.02 -9.24 0.53
CA GLY A 51 3.70 -10.50 1.18
C GLY A 51 4.77 -10.99 2.13
N GLN A 52 5.80 -10.17 2.39
CA GLN A 52 6.91 -10.52 3.30
C GLN A 52 7.13 -9.48 4.37
N ARG A 53 7.05 -8.19 4.03
CA ARG A 53 7.18 -7.12 5.01
C ARG A 53 5.90 -6.97 5.82
N SER A 54 6.05 -6.82 7.13
CA SER A 54 4.93 -6.48 7.99
C SER A 54 4.57 -5.00 7.82
N VAL A 55 3.38 -4.62 8.28
CA VAL A 55 2.97 -3.22 8.28
C VAL A 55 3.98 -2.36 9.05
N GLY A 56 4.46 -2.85 10.19
CA GLY A 56 5.47 -2.14 10.97
C GLY A 56 6.77 -1.92 10.21
N GLU A 57 7.20 -2.92 9.45
CA GLU A 57 8.41 -2.81 8.63
C GLU A 57 8.21 -1.80 7.50
N ILE A 58 7.03 -1.79 6.89
CA ILE A 58 6.69 -0.81 5.85
C ILE A 58 6.75 0.59 6.43
N ILE A 59 6.16 0.80 7.60
CA ILE A 59 6.18 2.10 8.27
C ILE A 59 7.61 2.53 8.57
N ALA A 60 8.43 1.64 9.13
CA ALA A 60 9.81 1.95 9.48
C ALA A 60 10.62 2.35 8.25
N GLU A 61 10.43 1.63 7.15
CA GLU A 61 11.12 1.93 5.90
C GLU A 61 10.70 3.29 5.35
N LEU A 62 9.40 3.60 5.37
CA LEU A 62 8.89 4.88 4.91
C LEU A 62 9.35 6.03 5.79
N GLN A 63 9.45 5.82 7.09
CA GLN A 63 9.97 6.84 8.01
C GLN A 63 11.44 7.16 7.71
N THR A 64 12.20 6.16 7.30
CA THR A 64 13.59 6.36 6.88
C THR A 64 13.67 7.15 5.58
N CYS A 65 12.80 6.86 4.62
CA CYS A 65 12.78 7.54 3.33
C CYS A 65 12.20 8.96 3.42
N PHE A 66 11.25 9.17 4.32
CA PHE A 66 10.53 10.44 4.45
C PHE A 66 10.52 10.91 5.90
N PRO A 67 11.69 11.29 6.44
CA PRO A 67 11.79 11.57 7.88
C PRO A 67 11.03 12.81 8.32
N SER A 68 10.64 13.69 7.39
CA SER A 68 9.89 14.90 7.72
C SER A 68 8.38 14.71 7.68
N ALA A 69 7.89 13.52 7.26
CA ALA A 69 6.46 13.28 7.16
C ALA A 69 5.85 13.14 8.55
N ALA A 70 4.87 14.01 8.85
CA ALA A 70 4.14 13.96 10.11
C ALA A 70 3.07 12.86 10.05
N GLU A 71 2.86 12.19 11.17
CA GLU A 71 1.79 11.18 11.29
C GLU A 71 1.83 10.09 10.24
N LEU A 72 3.02 9.76 9.77
CA LEU A 72 3.21 8.77 8.72
C LEU A 72 2.63 7.40 9.10
N ASP A 73 2.84 6.99 10.34
CA ASP A 73 2.33 5.70 10.82
C ASP A 73 0.80 5.63 10.74
N ALA A 74 0.11 6.70 11.17
CA ALA A 74 -1.34 6.76 11.10
C ALA A 74 -1.83 6.74 9.65
N ASP A 75 -1.14 7.47 8.78
CA ASP A 75 -1.50 7.52 7.36
C ASP A 75 -1.33 6.17 6.68
N VAL A 76 -0.25 5.46 6.98
CA VAL A 76 0.00 4.13 6.42
C VAL A 76 -1.06 3.14 6.91
N LEU A 77 -1.36 3.16 8.21
CA LEU A 77 -2.37 2.27 8.77
C LEU A 77 -3.74 2.52 8.14
N ALA A 78 -4.11 3.79 7.96
CA ALA A 78 -5.38 4.14 7.34
C ALA A 78 -5.42 3.65 5.89
N PHE A 79 -4.35 3.86 5.13
CA PHE A 79 -4.30 3.42 3.74
C PHE A 79 -4.39 1.89 3.64
N ILE A 80 -3.64 1.17 4.46
CA ILE A 80 -3.65 -0.30 4.46
C ILE A 80 -5.05 -0.81 4.81
N GLY A 81 -5.72 -0.18 5.77
CA GLY A 81 -7.09 -0.53 6.13
C GLY A 81 -8.05 -0.32 4.98
N ASP A 82 -7.93 0.81 4.28
CA ASP A 82 -8.78 1.11 3.12
C ASP A 82 -8.51 0.12 1.98
N ALA A 83 -7.25 -0.18 1.71
CA ALA A 83 -6.89 -1.13 0.66
C ALA A 83 -7.46 -2.52 0.96
N HIS A 84 -7.46 -2.91 2.23
CA HIS A 84 -8.04 -4.18 2.64
C HIS A 84 -9.57 -4.16 2.44
N GLU A 85 -10.22 -3.08 2.79
CA GLU A 85 -11.67 -2.95 2.58
C GLU A 85 -12.04 -2.99 1.10
N GLN A 86 -11.19 -2.43 0.24
CA GLN A 86 -11.42 -2.44 -1.20
C GLN A 86 -11.06 -3.79 -1.83
N HIS A 87 -10.58 -4.74 -1.04
CA HIS A 87 -10.15 -6.07 -1.52
C HIS A 87 -8.93 -5.99 -2.46
N TRP A 88 -8.11 -4.96 -2.33
CA TRP A 88 -6.87 -4.86 -3.10
C TRP A 88 -5.78 -5.76 -2.51
N ILE A 89 -5.81 -5.90 -1.18
CA ILE A 89 -4.80 -6.66 -0.44
C ILE A 89 -5.46 -7.67 0.49
N ARG A 90 -4.65 -8.61 0.91
CA ARG A 90 -4.99 -9.55 1.98
C ARG A 90 -3.84 -9.59 2.97
N PHE A 91 -4.09 -10.09 4.16
CA PHE A 91 -3.04 -10.30 5.16
C PHE A 91 -2.68 -11.79 5.19
N ARG A 92 -1.41 -12.04 5.34
CA ARG A 92 -0.88 -13.40 5.42
C ARG A 92 -0.75 -13.87 6.85
#